data_bd69d0d883a1dd573ea7a3fd20cb06b4
#
_entry.id   bd69d0d883a1dd573ea7a3fd20cb06b4
#
_cell.length_a   1.000
_cell.length_b   1.000
_cell.length_c   1.000
_cell.angle_alpha   90.00
_cell.angle_beta   90.00
_cell.angle_gamma   90.00
#
_symmetry.space_group_name_H-M   'P 1'
#
loop_
_entity.id
_entity.type
_entity.pdbx_description
1 polymer ?
#
loop_
_entity_poly.entity_id
_entity_poly.type
_entity_poly.pdbx_seq_one_letter_code
_entity_poly.pdbx_strand_id
1 'polypeptide(L)'
;MFVITHRSIVFSAIALLGVFTSAAAAQEPSSTPEPSPSQPAIQSDATPGEDDDAELVLAEPDFRVLNLPSTLRLPRNGSSFQMTHRFNGNLRQGSFNENGSNLFGLDQGAAVGFEYRFGVARHLQAAVYRTAIDKTFQFYGKYDAVRQGDSAPLSVSGLVSVEGADNFQEHYAPALGIAVSRMVADRLALYATPVWVHNVAAILNTDRDTLFVGIGGRVRVSATVYLVAEVVPRVSGYSPDTAAYGFAIEKRAGGHIFQLNFNNGQGTTFGQLARGGIADSLYLGFNLARKFF
;
A
#
# COMPACT_ATOMS: atom_id res chain seq x y z
N MET A 1 -37.21 -26.13 41.73
CA MET A 1 -36.83 -27.36 41.06
C MET A 1 -36.92 -27.12 39.56
N PHE A 2 -35.82 -26.58 39.01
CA PHE A 2 -35.71 -26.34 37.57
C PHE A 2 -34.43 -27.02 37.07
N VAL A 3 -34.63 -27.95 36.18
CA VAL A 3 -33.57 -28.78 35.57
C VAL A 3 -32.95 -27.95 34.41
N ILE A 4 -31.62 -27.69 34.50
CA ILE A 4 -30.85 -27.07 33.43
C ILE A 4 -30.22 -28.22 32.64
N THR A 5 -30.66 -28.39 31.40
CA THR A 5 -30.06 -29.29 30.40
C THR A 5 -28.87 -28.61 29.73
N HIS A 6 -27.68 -29.16 29.92
CA HIS A 6 -26.49 -28.84 29.16
C HIS A 6 -26.63 -29.31 27.71
N ARG A 7 -26.60 -28.40 26.74
CA ARG A 7 -26.34 -28.71 25.34
C ARG A 7 -24.88 -28.39 25.03
N SER A 8 -24.10 -29.42 24.78
CA SER A 8 -22.75 -29.33 24.25
C SER A 8 -22.79 -28.85 22.82
N ILE A 9 -22.19 -27.71 22.56
CA ILE A 9 -21.99 -27.20 21.20
C ILE A 9 -20.58 -27.61 20.79
N VAL A 10 -20.50 -28.47 19.79
CA VAL A 10 -19.26 -28.91 19.14
C VAL A 10 -18.86 -27.83 18.16
N PHE A 11 -17.73 -27.18 18.40
CA PHE A 11 -17.13 -26.25 17.45
C PHE A 11 -16.39 -27.03 16.37
N SER A 12 -16.93 -27.04 15.14
CA SER A 12 -16.20 -27.46 13.94
C SER A 12 -15.44 -26.24 13.39
N ALA A 13 -14.13 -26.23 13.56
CA ALA A 13 -13.25 -25.29 12.88
C ALA A 13 -13.15 -25.70 11.41
N ILE A 14 -13.72 -24.90 10.53
CA ILE A 14 -13.54 -25.05 9.08
C ILE A 14 -12.23 -24.35 8.69
N ALA A 15 -11.18 -25.17 8.53
CA ALA A 15 -9.95 -24.74 7.88
C ALA A 15 -10.17 -24.77 6.36
N LEU A 16 -10.27 -23.60 5.74
CA LEU A 16 -10.34 -23.46 4.28
C LEU A 16 -8.90 -23.54 3.71
N LEU A 17 -8.35 -24.77 3.61
CA LEU A 17 -7.19 -25.05 2.78
C LEU A 17 -7.70 -25.49 1.40
N GLY A 18 -7.65 -24.59 0.43
CA GLY A 18 -7.87 -24.92 -0.97
C GLY A 18 -6.72 -25.77 -1.50
N VAL A 19 -6.93 -27.08 -1.61
CA VAL A 19 -6.02 -28.00 -2.31
C VAL A 19 -6.33 -27.91 -3.80
N PHE A 20 -5.44 -27.32 -4.57
CA PHE A 20 -5.45 -27.45 -6.03
C PHE A 20 -4.88 -28.82 -6.40
N THR A 21 -5.77 -29.76 -6.74
CA THR A 21 -5.38 -31.02 -7.34
C THR A 21 -5.07 -30.80 -8.81
N SER A 22 -3.82 -31.06 -9.21
CA SER A 22 -3.40 -31.16 -10.60
C SER A 22 -4.02 -32.43 -11.21
N ALA A 23 -4.85 -32.29 -12.22
CA ALA A 23 -5.26 -33.40 -13.06
C ALA A 23 -4.08 -33.80 -13.97
N ALA A 24 -3.56 -35.00 -13.79
CA ALA A 24 -2.62 -35.60 -14.72
C ALA A 24 -3.39 -36.06 -15.97
N ALA A 25 -3.13 -35.41 -17.10
CA ALA A 25 -3.57 -35.89 -18.40
C ALA A 25 -2.63 -37.00 -18.91
N ALA A 26 -3.19 -38.12 -19.32
CA ALA A 26 -2.50 -39.24 -19.89
C ALA A 26 -1.85 -38.83 -21.23
N GLN A 27 -0.55 -39.20 -21.40
CA GLN A 27 0.17 -39.05 -22.65
C GLN A 27 -0.19 -40.21 -23.60
N GLU A 28 -0.65 -39.88 -24.80
CA GLU A 28 -0.65 -40.76 -25.94
C GLU A 28 0.72 -40.73 -26.66
N PRO A 29 1.18 -41.83 -27.34
CA PRO A 29 2.55 -41.95 -27.79
C PRO A 29 2.82 -41.18 -29.09
N SER A 30 3.90 -40.45 -29.05
CA SER A 30 4.81 -39.91 -30.04
C SER A 30 4.60 -40.33 -31.50
N SER A 31 4.32 -39.37 -32.33
CA SER A 31 4.75 -39.28 -33.71
C SER A 31 5.88 -38.26 -33.85
N THR A 32 6.99 -38.71 -34.41
CA THR A 32 8.21 -37.91 -34.64
C THR A 32 7.92 -36.70 -35.52
N PRO A 33 8.21 -35.47 -35.10
CA PRO A 33 8.11 -34.32 -35.99
C PRO A 33 9.37 -34.14 -36.82
N GLU A 34 9.19 -33.97 -38.11
CA GLU A 34 10.12 -33.48 -39.08
C GLU A 34 10.71 -32.11 -38.66
N PRO A 35 12.00 -31.79 -38.93
CA PRO A 35 12.60 -30.53 -38.53
C PRO A 35 11.95 -29.35 -39.30
N SER A 36 11.22 -28.54 -38.57
CA SER A 36 10.70 -27.25 -39.05
C SER A 36 11.85 -26.28 -39.31
N PRO A 37 11.84 -25.48 -40.39
CA PRO A 37 12.92 -24.53 -40.68
C PRO A 37 12.97 -23.48 -39.56
N SER A 38 14.17 -23.29 -39.04
CA SER A 38 14.48 -22.27 -38.02
C SER A 38 14.05 -20.90 -38.49
N GLN A 39 13.00 -20.35 -37.86
CA GLN A 39 12.69 -18.92 -37.94
C GLN A 39 13.89 -18.15 -37.39
N PRO A 40 14.35 -17.08 -38.06
CA PRO A 40 15.36 -16.21 -37.49
C PRO A 40 14.81 -15.61 -36.20
N ALA A 41 15.56 -15.79 -35.11
CA ALA A 41 15.27 -15.08 -33.87
C ALA A 41 15.20 -13.58 -34.17
N ILE A 42 14.03 -13.00 -33.98
CA ILE A 42 13.88 -11.55 -33.92
C ILE A 42 14.66 -11.12 -32.68
N GLN A 43 15.92 -10.75 -32.88
CA GLN A 43 16.63 -9.95 -31.89
C GLN A 43 15.86 -8.63 -31.79
N SER A 44 15.12 -8.46 -30.71
CA SER A 44 14.63 -7.14 -30.34
C SER A 44 15.88 -6.29 -30.05
N ASP A 45 16.19 -5.36 -30.94
CA ASP A 45 17.09 -4.24 -30.68
C ASP A 45 16.42 -3.37 -29.58
N ALA A 46 16.42 -3.89 -28.35
CA ALA A 46 16.11 -3.08 -27.18
C ALA A 46 17.31 -2.15 -26.97
N THR A 47 17.12 -0.89 -27.22
CA THR A 47 18.09 0.15 -26.91
C THR A 47 18.45 0.03 -25.41
N PRO A 48 19.73 -0.23 -25.05
CA PRO A 48 20.11 -0.31 -23.65
C PRO A 48 19.79 1.03 -22.96
N GLY A 49 18.78 1.06 -22.05
CA GLY A 49 18.47 2.23 -21.23
C GLY A 49 17.00 2.61 -21.06
N GLU A 50 16.05 1.94 -21.73
CA GLU A 50 14.61 2.31 -21.57
C GLU A 50 13.83 1.45 -20.56
N ASP A 51 14.30 0.29 -20.14
CA ASP A 51 13.55 -0.67 -19.35
C ASP A 51 14.01 -0.85 -17.89
N ASP A 52 15.04 -0.12 -17.43
CA ASP A 52 15.54 -0.23 -16.04
C ASP A 52 14.47 0.07 -14.98
N ASP A 53 13.45 0.86 -15.31
CA ASP A 53 12.36 1.23 -14.38
C ASP A 53 11.26 0.16 -14.32
N ALA A 54 11.23 -0.79 -15.26
CA ALA A 54 10.30 -1.93 -15.25
C ALA A 54 10.83 -3.11 -14.42
N GLU A 55 12.10 -3.08 -14.02
CA GLU A 55 12.73 -4.15 -13.27
C GLU A 55 12.11 -4.30 -11.87
N LEU A 56 11.96 -5.56 -11.44
CA LEU A 56 11.48 -5.88 -10.11
C LEU A 56 12.52 -5.54 -9.04
N VAL A 57 12.27 -4.50 -8.25
CA VAL A 57 13.06 -4.19 -7.05
C VAL A 57 12.61 -5.09 -5.90
N LEU A 58 13.40 -6.09 -5.55
CA LEU A 58 13.02 -7.14 -4.60
C LEU A 58 12.74 -6.62 -3.19
N ALA A 59 13.49 -5.61 -2.73
CA ALA A 59 13.28 -5.00 -1.41
C ALA A 59 12.13 -4.00 -1.38
N GLU A 60 11.75 -3.44 -2.54
CA GLU A 60 10.71 -2.40 -2.68
C GLU A 60 9.72 -2.80 -3.80
N PRO A 61 8.85 -3.78 -3.56
CA PRO A 61 7.96 -4.32 -4.60
C PRO A 61 6.75 -3.44 -4.90
N ASP A 62 6.44 -2.39 -4.12
CA ASP A 62 5.25 -1.58 -4.25
C ASP A 62 5.53 -0.07 -4.19
N PHE A 63 4.64 0.73 -4.80
CA PHE A 63 4.68 2.20 -4.82
C PHE A 63 4.29 2.85 -3.49
N ARG A 64 3.75 2.09 -2.54
CA ARG A 64 3.49 2.52 -1.17
C ARG A 64 4.16 1.61 -0.15
N VAL A 65 4.54 2.16 0.99
CA VAL A 65 4.97 1.39 2.16
C VAL A 65 3.72 0.76 2.78
N LEU A 66 2.92 1.53 3.45
CA LEU A 66 1.59 1.20 3.93
C LEU A 66 0.59 2.25 3.41
N ASN A 67 0.76 3.49 3.83
CA ASN A 67 0.05 4.68 3.38
C ASN A 67 0.98 5.69 2.68
N LEU A 68 2.25 5.76 3.08
CA LEU A 68 3.24 6.66 2.52
C LEU A 68 3.80 6.14 1.18
N PRO A 69 4.18 7.04 0.26
CA PRO A 69 4.80 6.65 -1.00
C PRO A 69 6.21 6.06 -0.77
N SER A 70 6.53 5.06 -1.57
CA SER A 70 7.90 4.57 -1.74
C SER A 70 8.65 5.37 -2.82
N THR A 71 9.94 5.08 -3.02
CA THR A 71 10.74 5.67 -4.10
C THR A 71 10.70 4.83 -5.39
N LEU A 72 9.91 3.77 -5.42
CA LEU A 72 9.79 2.91 -6.60
C LEU A 72 9.39 3.72 -7.83
N ARG A 73 10.13 3.55 -8.90
CA ARG A 73 9.88 4.22 -10.18
C ARG A 73 8.82 3.50 -10.98
N LEU A 74 8.02 4.28 -11.69
CA LEU A 74 7.06 3.79 -12.67
C LEU A 74 7.59 4.14 -14.06
N PRO A 75 7.78 3.14 -14.95
CA PRO A 75 8.25 3.41 -16.30
C PRO A 75 7.26 4.30 -17.06
N ARG A 76 7.75 5.01 -18.06
CA ARG A 76 6.90 5.83 -18.94
C ARG A 76 5.80 4.96 -19.57
N ASN A 77 4.57 5.46 -19.59
CA ASN A 77 3.37 4.74 -20.02
C ASN A 77 2.97 3.53 -19.18
N GLY A 78 3.77 3.14 -18.20
CA GLY A 78 3.35 2.15 -17.20
C GLY A 78 2.23 2.70 -16.34
N SER A 79 1.45 1.83 -15.75
CA SER A 79 0.40 2.21 -14.81
C SER A 79 0.28 1.25 -13.63
N SER A 80 -0.35 1.71 -12.57
CA SER A 80 -0.67 0.89 -11.40
C SER A 80 -2.02 1.28 -10.85
N PHE A 81 -2.78 0.29 -10.45
CA PHE A 81 -4.03 0.47 -9.71
C PHE A 81 -3.85 -0.05 -8.29
N GLN A 82 -4.36 0.69 -7.32
CA GLN A 82 -4.37 0.26 -5.93
C GLN A 82 -5.74 0.51 -5.29
N MET A 83 -6.20 -0.47 -4.51
CA MET A 83 -7.33 -0.36 -3.62
C MET A 83 -6.86 -0.41 -2.17
N THR A 84 -7.33 0.51 -1.34
CA THR A 84 -7.16 0.49 0.11
C THR A 84 -8.51 0.21 0.75
N HIS A 85 -8.52 -0.62 1.77
CA HIS A 85 -9.73 -0.96 2.51
C HIS A 85 -9.41 -0.92 4.01
N ARG A 86 -10.18 -0.16 4.78
CA ARG A 86 -10.03 -0.03 6.23
C ARG A 86 -11.37 -0.31 6.87
N PHE A 87 -11.47 -1.43 7.61
CA PHE A 87 -12.68 -1.78 8.34
C PHE A 87 -12.91 -0.81 9.49
N ASN A 88 -14.19 -0.54 9.82
CA ASN A 88 -14.54 0.44 10.84
C ASN A 88 -14.48 -0.11 12.27
N GLY A 89 -14.41 -1.43 12.43
CA GLY A 89 -14.37 -2.06 13.75
C GLY A 89 -13.03 -1.84 14.46
N ASN A 90 -13.09 -1.24 15.65
CA ASN A 90 -11.91 -1.05 16.49
C ASN A 90 -11.60 -2.34 17.27
N LEU A 91 -10.52 -3.02 16.91
CA LEU A 91 -10.08 -4.28 17.54
C LEU A 91 -9.66 -4.16 19.01
N ARG A 92 -9.41 -2.95 19.49
CA ARG A 92 -9.09 -2.69 20.90
C ARG A 92 -10.32 -2.42 21.77
N GLN A 93 -11.49 -2.30 21.15
CA GLN A 93 -12.76 -2.14 21.86
C GLN A 93 -13.47 -3.49 22.00
N GLY A 94 -13.99 -3.75 23.19
CA GLY A 94 -14.68 -5.00 23.50
C GLY A 94 -13.77 -6.18 23.83
N SER A 95 -14.40 -7.31 24.16
CA SER A 95 -13.72 -8.57 24.41
C SER A 95 -13.36 -9.31 23.11
N PHE A 96 -12.50 -10.33 23.21
CA PHE A 96 -12.17 -11.17 22.05
C PHE A 96 -13.42 -11.83 21.43
N ASN A 97 -14.40 -12.24 22.28
CA ASN A 97 -15.63 -12.84 21.80
C ASN A 97 -16.52 -11.85 21.05
N GLU A 98 -16.60 -10.61 21.52
CA GLU A 98 -17.34 -9.53 20.82
C GLU A 98 -16.68 -9.18 19.49
N ASN A 99 -15.37 -9.07 19.46
CA ASN A 99 -14.63 -8.87 18.20
C ASN A 99 -14.83 -10.06 17.25
N GLY A 100 -14.81 -11.29 17.76
CA GLY A 100 -15.04 -12.50 16.99
C GLY A 100 -16.48 -12.57 16.40
N SER A 101 -17.50 -12.16 17.17
CA SER A 101 -18.89 -12.11 16.73
C SER A 101 -19.13 -11.07 15.61
N ASN A 102 -18.33 -10.01 15.57
CA ASN A 102 -18.33 -8.97 14.54
C ASN A 102 -17.27 -9.22 13.44
N LEU A 103 -16.78 -10.45 13.32
CA LEU A 103 -15.72 -10.85 12.39
C LEU A 103 -14.52 -9.87 12.41
N PHE A 104 -14.08 -9.48 13.61
CA PHE A 104 -12.97 -8.54 13.81
C PHE A 104 -13.16 -7.20 13.09
N GLY A 105 -14.39 -6.71 13.07
CA GLY A 105 -14.76 -5.41 12.51
C GLY A 105 -15.19 -5.43 11.06
N LEU A 106 -15.20 -6.60 10.38
CA LEU A 106 -15.66 -6.71 8.99
C LEU A 106 -17.12 -6.29 8.82
N ASP A 107 -17.99 -6.62 9.80
CA ASP A 107 -19.43 -6.33 9.73
C ASP A 107 -19.78 -4.86 10.02
N GLN A 108 -18.82 -4.03 10.44
CA GLN A 108 -19.06 -2.63 10.79
C GLN A 108 -18.87 -1.66 9.61
N GLY A 109 -18.77 -2.18 8.40
CA GLY A 109 -18.49 -1.39 7.20
C GLY A 109 -17.02 -1.02 7.06
N ALA A 110 -16.70 -0.21 6.05
CA ALA A 110 -15.32 0.15 5.75
C ALA A 110 -15.19 1.47 5.01
N ALA A 111 -14.03 2.11 5.19
CA ALA A 111 -13.54 3.17 4.31
C ALA A 111 -12.72 2.54 3.17
N VAL A 112 -13.16 2.77 1.93
CA VAL A 112 -12.50 2.25 0.73
C VAL A 112 -11.89 3.41 -0.04
N GLY A 113 -10.70 3.19 -0.59
CA GLY A 113 -10.05 4.13 -1.48
C GLY A 113 -9.49 3.44 -2.71
N PHE A 114 -9.43 4.19 -3.82
CA PHE A 114 -8.90 3.74 -5.10
C PHE A 114 -7.85 4.73 -5.60
N GLU A 115 -6.70 4.23 -6.02
CA GLU A 115 -5.65 4.98 -6.69
C GLU A 115 -5.43 4.45 -8.09
N TYR A 116 -5.30 5.37 -9.04
CA TYR A 116 -4.73 5.08 -10.34
C TYR A 116 -3.48 5.94 -10.52
N ARG A 117 -2.36 5.30 -10.83
CA ARG A 117 -1.06 5.91 -11.02
C ARG A 117 -0.58 5.67 -12.44
N PHE A 118 0.05 6.67 -13.04
CA PHE A 118 0.52 6.64 -14.41
C PHE A 118 1.91 7.27 -14.54
N GLY A 119 2.80 6.61 -15.31
CA GLY A 119 4.12 7.12 -15.68
C GLY A 119 3.99 8.13 -16.83
N VAL A 120 4.01 9.42 -16.51
CA VAL A 120 3.80 10.53 -17.47
C VAL A 120 5.01 10.69 -18.37
N ALA A 121 6.19 10.65 -17.76
CA ALA A 121 7.48 10.79 -18.43
C ALA A 121 8.53 9.98 -17.67
N ARG A 122 9.73 9.91 -18.23
CA ARG A 122 10.88 9.32 -17.50
C ARG A 122 11.03 10.03 -16.16
N HIS A 123 11.08 9.28 -15.06
CA HIS A 123 11.18 9.76 -13.67
C HIS A 123 9.97 10.57 -13.15
N LEU A 124 8.91 10.76 -13.93
CA LEU A 124 7.74 11.51 -13.51
C LEU A 124 6.48 10.64 -13.54
N GLN A 125 5.83 10.52 -12.42
CA GLN A 125 4.56 9.83 -12.27
C GLN A 125 3.50 10.74 -11.67
N ALA A 126 2.26 10.54 -12.08
CA ALA A 126 1.09 11.20 -11.53
C ALA A 126 0.09 10.14 -11.02
N ALA A 127 -0.67 10.49 -10.00
CA ALA A 127 -1.73 9.64 -9.49
C ALA A 127 -2.96 10.44 -9.10
N VAL A 128 -4.10 9.83 -9.22
CA VAL A 128 -5.35 10.26 -8.61
C VAL A 128 -5.79 9.21 -7.61
N TYR A 129 -6.11 9.65 -6.41
CA TYR A 129 -6.62 8.81 -5.33
C TYR A 129 -7.95 9.36 -4.84
N ARG A 130 -8.91 8.47 -4.62
CA ARG A 130 -10.20 8.83 -4.02
C ARG A 130 -10.48 7.89 -2.86
N THR A 131 -10.80 8.44 -1.69
CA THR A 131 -11.21 7.67 -0.51
C THR A 131 -12.62 8.04 -0.05
N ALA A 132 -13.30 7.09 0.59
CA ALA A 132 -14.62 7.33 1.20
C ALA A 132 -14.55 8.27 2.40
N ILE A 133 -13.38 8.39 3.07
CA ILE A 133 -13.19 9.31 4.19
C ILE A 133 -13.30 10.74 3.67
N ASP A 134 -14.24 11.48 4.23
CA ASP A 134 -14.57 12.86 3.83
C ASP A 134 -14.86 13.00 2.32
N LYS A 135 -15.12 11.90 1.61
CA LYS A 135 -15.18 11.83 0.13
C LYS A 135 -13.99 12.52 -0.54
N THR A 136 -12.79 12.33 0.02
CA THR A 136 -11.59 13.07 -0.38
C THR A 136 -11.05 12.56 -1.72
N PHE A 137 -10.75 13.49 -2.64
CA PHE A 137 -9.85 13.28 -3.76
C PHE A 137 -8.47 13.84 -3.45
N GLN A 138 -7.42 13.12 -3.83
CA GLN A 138 -6.04 13.59 -3.82
C GLN A 138 -5.44 13.43 -5.22
N PHE A 139 -4.91 14.52 -5.77
CA PHE A 139 -4.06 14.53 -6.94
C PHE A 139 -2.60 14.60 -6.47
N TYR A 140 -1.75 13.79 -7.07
CA TYR A 140 -0.41 13.56 -6.57
C TYR A 140 0.58 13.43 -7.73
N GLY A 141 1.72 14.10 -7.60
CA GLY A 141 2.86 14.03 -8.50
C GLY A 141 4.11 13.57 -7.75
N LYS A 142 4.90 12.70 -8.37
CA LYS A 142 6.20 12.28 -7.85
C LYS A 142 7.25 12.36 -8.96
N TYR A 143 8.38 13.02 -8.63
CA TYR A 143 9.56 13.10 -9.48
C TYR A 143 10.72 12.35 -8.84
N ASP A 144 11.23 11.33 -9.50
CA ASP A 144 12.29 10.44 -9.02
C ASP A 144 13.67 11.04 -9.37
N ALA A 145 14.21 11.86 -8.46
CA ALA A 145 15.42 12.65 -8.69
C ALA A 145 16.71 11.82 -8.64
N VAL A 146 16.81 10.90 -7.66
CA VAL A 146 18.01 10.07 -7.42
C VAL A 146 17.58 8.62 -7.21
N ARG A 147 18.33 7.68 -7.81
CA ARG A 147 18.19 6.24 -7.56
C ARG A 147 19.42 5.73 -6.82
N GLN A 148 19.21 4.90 -5.81
CA GLN A 148 20.28 4.20 -5.12
C GLN A 148 21.04 3.30 -6.10
N GLY A 149 22.37 3.35 -6.04
CA GLY A 149 23.28 2.57 -6.87
C GLY A 149 24.74 2.90 -6.50
N ASP A 150 25.67 2.64 -7.39
CA ASP A 150 27.10 2.83 -7.15
C ASP A 150 27.49 4.29 -6.86
N SER A 151 26.75 5.24 -7.43
CA SER A 151 26.99 6.69 -7.29
C SER A 151 26.17 7.36 -6.19
N ALA A 152 25.14 6.72 -5.64
CA ALA A 152 24.26 7.30 -4.64
C ALA A 152 23.84 6.26 -3.59
N PRO A 153 24.01 6.57 -2.28
CA PRO A 153 23.67 5.64 -1.20
C PRO A 153 22.17 5.54 -0.91
N LEU A 154 21.35 6.42 -1.49
CA LEU A 154 19.91 6.58 -1.23
C LEU A 154 19.16 6.82 -2.53
N SER A 155 17.87 6.46 -2.54
CA SER A 155 16.92 6.97 -3.55
C SER A 155 16.16 8.17 -2.97
N VAL A 156 15.90 9.18 -3.82
CA VAL A 156 15.20 10.42 -3.43
C VAL A 156 14.18 10.79 -4.50
N SER A 157 12.95 11.08 -4.06
CA SER A 157 11.88 11.54 -4.94
C SER A 157 11.20 12.79 -4.33
N GLY A 158 10.96 13.80 -5.15
CA GLY A 158 10.14 14.96 -4.78
C GLY A 158 8.66 14.64 -4.91
N LEU A 159 7.84 15.19 -4.02
CA LEU A 159 6.41 14.95 -3.92
C LEU A 159 5.63 16.25 -3.97
N VAL A 160 4.56 16.31 -4.72
CA VAL A 160 3.58 17.39 -4.70
C VAL A 160 2.18 16.79 -4.72
N SER A 161 1.28 17.31 -3.91
CA SER A 161 -0.12 16.91 -3.96
C SER A 161 -1.07 18.03 -3.59
N VAL A 162 -2.32 17.85 -3.96
CA VAL A 162 -3.45 18.61 -3.43
C VAL A 162 -4.58 17.65 -3.18
N GLU A 163 -5.19 17.75 -2.01
CA GLU A 163 -6.41 17.02 -1.69
C GLU A 163 -7.56 17.97 -1.39
N GLY A 164 -8.80 17.51 -1.57
CA GLY A 164 -10.00 18.25 -1.25
C GLY A 164 -11.10 17.29 -0.82
N ALA A 165 -11.87 17.70 0.19
CA ALA A 165 -13.02 16.97 0.70
C ALA A 165 -14.27 17.18 -0.16
N ASP A 166 -15.35 16.44 0.16
CA ASP A 166 -16.63 16.44 -0.54
C ASP A 166 -16.52 16.41 -2.07
N ASN A 167 -15.80 15.40 -2.59
CA ASN A 167 -15.53 15.22 -4.02
C ASN A 167 -14.75 16.41 -4.64
N PHE A 168 -13.76 16.91 -3.92
CA PHE A 168 -12.90 18.04 -4.31
C PHE A 168 -13.65 19.36 -4.43
N GLN A 169 -14.62 19.63 -3.56
CA GLN A 169 -15.38 20.87 -3.55
C GLN A 169 -14.97 21.82 -2.43
N GLU A 170 -14.38 21.29 -1.33
CA GLU A 170 -14.02 22.09 -0.15
C GLU A 170 -12.78 21.54 0.57
N HIS A 171 -12.29 22.30 1.58
CA HIS A 171 -11.22 21.90 2.50
C HIS A 171 -9.94 21.46 1.77
N TYR A 172 -9.46 22.29 0.84
CA TYR A 172 -8.25 22.01 0.08
C TYR A 172 -7.00 22.01 0.97
N ALA A 173 -6.21 20.95 0.84
CA ALA A 173 -4.95 20.78 1.55
C ALA A 173 -3.82 20.43 0.57
N PRO A 174 -3.13 21.43 -0.01
CA PRO A 174 -1.93 21.19 -0.79
C PRO A 174 -0.78 20.73 0.11
N ALA A 175 0.10 19.89 -0.45
CA ALA A 175 1.25 19.37 0.26
C ALA A 175 2.50 19.30 -0.62
N LEU A 176 3.66 19.47 0.02
CA LEU A 176 4.98 19.28 -0.57
C LEU A 176 5.78 18.33 0.31
N GLY A 177 6.55 17.44 -0.31
CA GLY A 177 7.34 16.48 0.45
C GLY A 177 8.49 15.89 -0.33
N ILE A 178 9.22 15.03 0.34
CA ILE A 178 10.32 14.26 -0.22
C ILE A 178 10.16 12.81 0.28
N ALA A 179 10.25 11.83 -0.61
CA ALA A 179 10.42 10.45 -0.22
C ALA A 179 11.90 10.08 -0.35
N VAL A 180 12.44 9.49 0.69
CA VAL A 180 13.82 8.97 0.73
C VAL A 180 13.74 7.49 1.08
N SER A 181 14.49 6.66 0.38
CA SER A 181 14.65 5.26 0.76
C SER A 181 16.10 4.81 0.72
N ARG A 182 16.37 3.79 1.52
CA ARG A 182 17.61 3.01 1.46
C ARG A 182 17.29 1.53 1.45
N MET A 183 17.72 0.86 0.42
CA MET A 183 17.68 -0.59 0.34
C MET A 183 19.00 -1.19 0.86
N VAL A 184 18.88 -2.20 1.72
CA VAL A 184 20.02 -2.95 2.25
C VAL A 184 19.89 -4.37 1.77
N ALA A 185 20.74 -4.73 0.81
CA ALA A 185 20.60 -5.94 0.00
C ALA A 185 19.16 -6.04 -0.56
N ASP A 186 18.73 -7.22 -1.00
CA ASP A 186 17.38 -7.44 -1.53
C ASP A 186 16.34 -7.75 -0.44
N ARG A 187 16.63 -7.39 0.81
CA ARG A 187 15.83 -7.84 1.97
C ARG A 187 15.20 -6.74 2.80
N LEU A 188 15.84 -5.59 2.90
CA LEU A 188 15.39 -4.50 3.75
C LEU A 188 15.29 -3.21 2.95
N ALA A 189 14.16 -2.53 3.03
CA ALA A 189 14.01 -1.16 2.60
C ALA A 189 13.58 -0.28 3.79
N LEU A 190 14.26 0.83 3.99
CA LEU A 190 13.97 1.84 4.99
C LEU A 190 13.51 3.11 4.30
N TYR A 191 12.54 3.80 4.89
CA TYR A 191 11.90 4.97 4.31
C TYR A 191 11.83 6.12 5.29
N ALA A 192 12.04 7.34 4.79
CA ALA A 192 11.77 8.59 5.48
C ALA A 192 11.05 9.54 4.52
N THR A 193 9.91 10.08 4.95
CA THR A 193 9.05 10.90 4.08
C THR A 193 8.63 12.16 4.84
N PRO A 194 9.46 13.22 4.89
CA PRO A 194 9.05 14.53 5.37
C PRO A 194 8.02 15.12 4.39
N VAL A 195 6.89 15.57 4.93
CA VAL A 195 5.81 16.22 4.15
C VAL A 195 5.25 17.39 4.94
N TRP A 196 5.25 18.56 4.32
CA TRP A 196 4.52 19.73 4.77
C TRP A 196 3.15 19.74 4.09
N VAL A 197 2.09 19.91 4.89
CA VAL A 197 0.70 19.99 4.44
C VAL A 197 0.13 21.33 4.89
N HIS A 198 -0.34 22.11 3.93
CA HIS A 198 -1.07 23.34 4.22
C HIS A 198 -2.52 23.02 4.59
N ASN A 199 -3.06 23.74 5.56
CA ASN A 199 -4.48 23.72 5.89
C ASN A 199 -5.03 22.32 6.31
N VAL A 200 -4.20 21.52 6.95
CA VAL A 200 -4.51 20.11 7.30
C VAL A 200 -5.75 19.92 8.15
N ALA A 201 -6.08 20.92 8.97
CA ALA A 201 -7.21 20.89 9.91
C ALA A 201 -8.42 21.71 9.44
N ALA A 202 -8.48 22.11 8.16
CA ALA A 202 -9.60 22.89 7.61
C ALA A 202 -10.96 22.23 7.85
N ILE A 203 -11.04 20.90 7.70
CA ILE A 203 -12.26 20.12 7.98
C ILE A 203 -12.73 20.23 9.46
N LEU A 204 -11.82 20.60 10.37
CA LEU A 204 -12.09 20.84 11.78
C LEU A 204 -12.32 22.32 12.09
N ASN A 205 -12.48 23.18 11.07
CA ASN A 205 -12.55 24.62 11.14
C ASN A 205 -11.35 25.29 11.83
N THR A 206 -10.17 24.71 11.65
CA THR A 206 -8.90 25.23 12.15
C THR A 206 -7.84 25.11 11.08
N ASP A 207 -7.37 26.23 10.54
CA ASP A 207 -6.34 26.27 9.52
C ASP A 207 -4.96 26.16 10.17
N ARG A 208 -4.29 25.04 10.00
CA ARG A 208 -2.94 24.84 10.52
C ARG A 208 -2.08 24.09 9.52
N ASP A 209 -0.96 24.69 9.23
CA ASP A 209 0.11 24.04 8.48
C ASP A 209 0.77 22.99 9.36
N THR A 210 1.05 21.83 8.79
CA THR A 210 1.60 20.71 9.56
C THR A 210 2.77 20.09 8.81
N LEU A 211 3.89 19.93 9.50
CA LEU A 211 5.01 19.13 9.05
C LEU A 211 5.00 17.79 9.79
N PHE A 212 4.96 16.70 9.06
CA PHE A 212 5.22 15.38 9.60
C PHE A 212 6.45 14.73 8.93
N VAL A 213 7.04 13.74 9.59
CA VAL A 213 8.08 12.89 9.01
C VAL A 213 7.61 11.45 9.11
N GLY A 214 7.12 10.92 8.00
CA GLY A 214 6.80 9.50 7.93
C GLY A 214 8.06 8.65 7.96
N ILE A 215 8.07 7.62 8.78
CA ILE A 215 9.16 6.64 8.88
C ILE A 215 8.56 5.28 8.62
N GLY A 216 9.19 4.50 7.75
CA GLY A 216 8.71 3.17 7.40
C GLY A 216 9.82 2.17 7.16
N GLY A 217 9.45 0.91 7.20
CA GLY A 217 10.35 -0.19 6.88
C GLY A 217 9.61 -1.35 6.25
N ARG A 218 10.30 -2.05 5.35
CA ARG A 218 9.85 -3.28 4.72
C ARG A 218 10.96 -4.31 4.80
N VAL A 219 10.66 -5.49 5.38
CA VAL A 219 11.59 -6.60 5.50
C VAL A 219 11.06 -7.79 4.72
N ARG A 220 11.82 -8.24 3.74
CA ARG A 220 11.52 -9.43 2.95
C ARG A 220 11.89 -10.68 3.76
N VAL A 221 10.89 -11.39 4.27
CA VAL A 221 11.07 -12.60 5.10
C VAL A 221 11.09 -13.90 4.29
N SER A 222 10.51 -13.90 3.09
CA SER A 222 10.63 -14.99 2.12
C SER A 222 10.67 -14.44 0.69
N ALA A 223 10.75 -15.30 -0.33
CA ALA A 223 10.81 -14.88 -1.73
C ALA A 223 9.72 -13.89 -2.15
N THR A 224 8.55 -13.95 -1.53
CA THR A 224 7.37 -13.16 -1.92
C THR A 224 6.59 -12.59 -0.73
N VAL A 225 7.10 -12.73 0.51
CA VAL A 225 6.42 -12.26 1.72
C VAL A 225 7.27 -11.23 2.44
N TYR A 226 6.62 -10.16 2.89
CA TYR A 226 7.25 -9.02 3.55
C TYR A 226 6.51 -8.69 4.84
N LEU A 227 7.25 -8.18 5.83
CA LEU A 227 6.72 -7.47 6.98
C LEU A 227 6.94 -5.99 6.74
N VAL A 228 5.90 -5.20 7.01
CA VAL A 228 5.90 -3.74 6.77
C VAL A 228 5.46 -3.04 8.04
N ALA A 229 6.09 -1.92 8.34
CA ALA A 229 5.66 -1.03 9.42
C ALA A 229 5.87 0.44 9.01
N GLU A 230 5.02 1.31 9.55
CA GLU A 230 5.01 2.74 9.26
C GLU A 230 4.54 3.52 10.49
N VAL A 231 5.17 4.66 10.75
CA VAL A 231 4.74 5.63 11.76
C VAL A 231 4.91 7.04 11.20
N VAL A 232 3.97 7.93 11.52
CA VAL A 232 3.89 9.29 10.99
C VAL A 232 3.83 10.31 12.14
N PRO A 233 4.97 10.54 12.84
CA PRO A 233 5.06 11.59 13.85
C PRO A 233 4.98 12.96 13.21
N ARG A 234 4.29 13.90 13.86
CA ARG A 234 4.27 15.31 13.49
C ARG A 234 5.42 16.04 14.17
N VAL A 235 6.05 16.94 13.43
CA VAL A 235 7.17 17.75 13.89
C VAL A 235 6.68 19.14 14.30
N SER A 236 5.72 19.69 13.59
CA SER A 236 5.12 21.00 13.89
C SER A 236 3.70 21.12 13.31
N GLY A 237 2.98 22.10 13.77
CA GLY A 237 1.63 22.45 13.30
C GLY A 237 0.52 21.79 14.10
N TYR A 238 -0.51 21.27 13.41
CA TYR A 238 -1.61 20.54 14.05
C TYR A 238 -1.09 19.30 14.75
N SER A 239 -1.24 19.24 16.05
CA SER A 239 -0.65 18.18 16.87
C SER A 239 -1.71 17.56 17.80
N PRO A 240 -2.55 16.63 17.31
CA PRO A 240 -3.28 15.72 18.18
C PRO A 240 -2.31 14.76 18.87
N ASP A 241 -2.71 14.20 19.99
CA ASP A 241 -1.81 13.47 20.91
C ASP A 241 -1.17 12.22 20.30
N THR A 242 -1.76 11.63 19.26
CA THR A 242 -1.35 10.32 18.75
C THR A 242 -0.86 10.39 17.29
N ALA A 243 0.35 9.91 17.04
CA ALA A 243 0.85 9.71 15.69
C ALA A 243 0.05 8.61 14.94
N ALA A 244 -0.13 8.76 13.64
CA ALA A 244 -0.62 7.64 12.83
C ALA A 244 0.46 6.56 12.75
N TYR A 245 0.08 5.30 12.89
CA TYR A 245 0.98 4.16 12.69
C TYR A 245 0.22 2.96 12.14
N GLY A 246 0.96 2.05 11.55
CA GLY A 246 0.43 0.77 11.11
C GLY A 246 1.53 -0.24 10.84
N PHE A 247 1.12 -1.49 10.74
CA PHE A 247 1.98 -2.61 10.35
C PHE A 247 1.21 -3.61 9.49
N ALA A 248 1.94 -4.39 8.70
CA ALA A 248 1.32 -5.29 7.73
C ALA A 248 2.15 -6.53 7.43
N ILE A 249 1.45 -7.55 6.95
CA ILE A 249 2.03 -8.65 6.19
C ILE A 249 1.66 -8.43 4.73
N GLU A 250 2.67 -8.47 3.86
CA GLU A 250 2.51 -8.23 2.43
C GLU A 250 2.94 -9.46 1.64
N LYS A 251 2.19 -9.80 0.61
CA LYS A 251 2.44 -10.91 -0.30
C LYS A 251 2.47 -10.41 -1.74
N ARG A 252 3.59 -10.64 -2.44
CA ARG A 252 3.70 -10.43 -3.88
C ARG A 252 3.30 -11.70 -4.63
N ALA A 253 2.46 -11.56 -5.65
CA ALA A 253 2.03 -12.65 -6.52
C ALA A 253 1.97 -12.14 -7.98
N GLY A 254 3.02 -12.39 -8.75
CA GLY A 254 3.18 -11.80 -10.08
C GLY A 254 3.21 -10.28 -10.00
N GLY A 255 2.41 -9.61 -10.81
CA GLY A 255 2.22 -8.15 -10.79
C GLY A 255 1.28 -7.63 -9.70
N HIS A 256 0.77 -8.50 -8.81
CA HIS A 256 -0.12 -8.12 -7.71
C HIS A 256 0.64 -8.03 -6.39
N ILE A 257 0.20 -7.10 -5.55
CA ILE A 257 0.61 -6.98 -4.14
C ILE A 257 -0.64 -7.06 -3.27
N PHE A 258 -0.64 -7.98 -2.32
CA PHE A 258 -1.66 -8.14 -1.29
C PHE A 258 -1.05 -7.78 0.05
N GLN A 259 -1.65 -6.86 0.78
CA GLN A 259 -1.15 -6.42 2.08
C GLN A 259 -2.29 -6.45 3.09
N LEU A 260 -2.21 -7.33 4.09
CA LEU A 260 -3.08 -7.32 5.25
C LEU A 260 -2.46 -6.41 6.29
N ASN A 261 -3.18 -5.39 6.73
CA ASN A 261 -2.64 -4.35 7.59
C ASN A 261 -3.50 -4.04 8.79
N PHE A 262 -2.84 -3.48 9.81
CA PHE A 262 -3.42 -2.98 11.05
C PHE A 262 -2.96 -1.55 11.25
N ASN A 263 -3.91 -0.62 11.47
CA ASN A 263 -3.62 0.81 11.60
C ASN A 263 -4.37 1.38 12.81
N ASN A 264 -3.80 2.40 13.44
CA ASN A 264 -4.50 3.12 14.52
C ASN A 264 -5.41 4.26 14.00
N GLY A 265 -5.68 4.28 12.70
CA GLY A 265 -6.58 5.21 12.03
C GLY A 265 -6.88 4.74 10.63
N GLN A 266 -7.82 5.39 9.97
CA GLN A 266 -8.27 5.03 8.63
C GLN A 266 -7.70 5.95 7.54
N GLY A 267 -6.96 7.00 7.93
CA GLY A 267 -6.37 7.99 7.04
C GLY A 267 -5.36 7.40 6.07
N THR A 268 -5.43 7.81 4.80
CA THR A 268 -4.62 7.28 3.70
C THR A 268 -4.02 8.36 2.79
N THR A 269 -4.49 9.62 2.90
CA THR A 269 -3.94 10.78 2.19
C THR A 269 -2.98 11.56 3.09
N PHE A 270 -2.19 12.48 2.52
CA PHE A 270 -1.22 13.25 3.31
C PHE A 270 -1.90 14.12 4.38
N GLY A 271 -3.00 14.79 4.05
CA GLY A 271 -3.75 15.57 5.03
C GLY A 271 -4.39 14.70 6.12
N GLN A 272 -4.93 13.53 5.75
CA GLN A 272 -5.48 12.58 6.72
C GLN A 272 -4.41 12.01 7.65
N LEU A 273 -3.22 11.69 7.13
CA LEU A 273 -2.06 11.22 7.92
C LEU A 273 -1.52 12.34 8.83
N ALA A 274 -1.49 13.58 8.33
CA ALA A 274 -1.08 14.74 9.12
C ALA A 274 -2.06 15.03 10.29
N ARG A 275 -3.33 14.64 10.17
CA ARG A 275 -4.31 14.69 11.28
C ARG A 275 -4.02 13.66 12.38
N GLY A 276 -3.19 12.65 12.09
CA GLY A 276 -2.73 11.64 13.04
C GLY A 276 -3.60 10.40 13.13
N GLY A 277 -3.28 9.57 14.12
CA GLY A 277 -4.03 8.38 14.47
C GLY A 277 -5.02 8.62 15.60
N ILE A 278 -5.76 7.58 15.95
CA ILE A 278 -6.72 7.57 17.06
C ILE A 278 -6.09 6.80 18.21
N ALA A 279 -6.03 7.42 19.40
CA ALA A 279 -5.51 6.78 20.59
C ALA A 279 -6.30 5.50 20.93
N ASP A 280 -5.61 4.50 21.47
CA ASP A 280 -6.20 3.23 21.89
C ASP A 280 -7.08 2.53 20.86
N SER A 281 -6.75 2.76 19.57
CA SER A 281 -7.49 2.19 18.45
C SER A 281 -6.59 1.34 17.57
N LEU A 282 -7.19 0.28 16.99
CA LEU A 282 -6.54 -0.58 16.00
C LEU A 282 -7.61 -1.11 15.04
N TYR A 283 -7.42 -0.86 13.76
CA TYR A 283 -8.35 -1.24 12.70
C TYR A 283 -7.69 -2.22 11.75
N LEU A 284 -8.42 -3.28 11.40
CA LEU A 284 -8.02 -4.19 10.34
C LEU A 284 -8.22 -3.51 8.98
N GLY A 285 -7.37 -3.83 8.04
CA GLY A 285 -7.50 -3.37 6.66
C GLY A 285 -6.70 -4.23 5.69
N PHE A 286 -6.84 -3.95 4.42
CA PHE A 286 -5.98 -4.51 3.39
C PHE A 286 -5.71 -3.50 2.27
N ASN A 287 -4.59 -3.68 1.58
CA ASN A 287 -4.29 -3.02 0.32
C ASN A 287 -4.14 -4.09 -0.75
N LEU A 288 -4.65 -3.79 -1.93
CA LEU A 288 -4.47 -4.60 -3.12
C LEU A 288 -3.94 -3.69 -4.23
N ALA A 289 -2.76 -4.00 -4.75
CA ALA A 289 -2.17 -3.27 -5.86
C ALA A 289 -1.91 -4.19 -7.05
N ARG A 290 -1.98 -3.63 -8.26
CA ARG A 290 -1.59 -4.27 -9.50
C ARG A 290 -0.83 -3.31 -10.38
N LYS A 291 0.30 -3.77 -10.92
CA LYS A 291 1.13 -3.07 -11.89
C LYS A 291 0.79 -3.54 -13.31
N PHE A 292 0.84 -2.60 -14.26
CA PHE A 292 0.58 -2.83 -15.69
C PHE A 292 1.75 -2.24 -16.49
N PHE A 293 2.80 -3.01 -16.65
CA PHE A 293 3.98 -2.75 -17.50
C PHE A 293 4.85 -4.00 -17.64
#